data_92c2ed16707569ec48fd9828e966fed4
#
_entry.id   92c2ed16707569ec48fd9828e966fed4
#
_cell.length_a   1.000
_cell.length_b   1.000
_cell.length_c   1.000
_cell.angle_alpha   90.00
_cell.angle_beta   90.00
_cell.angle_gamma   90.00
#
_symmetry.space_group_name_H-M   'P 1'
#
loop_
_entity.id
_entity.type
_entity.pdbx_description
1 polymer ?
#
loop_
_entity_poly.entity_id
_entity_poly.type
_entity_poly.pdbx_seq_one_letter_code
_entity_poly.pdbx_strand_id
1 'polypeptide(L)'
;TKCVLPLDEYLSVDFLKDLENNPVGTSHISYQYAGHQWALAIDAAAPAASYRKDLLDKAGIAVPSTWEEVLALARQGKVAAPAIPIDLLMNFYTFCLAHGKTPFESKEYVIDSNIGVQALSTMKELYTLLDAAMFEKNPIAVAELMAGTDDYWYCPFAYCYSNYSRAGYAANILHYTDVVSYNGMSLQTTIGGTGLAVSAFSQHRSYALRFAEMICGASYQMHGYTYNEGQPAHKKAWLNELNNQLTNNFFKNVLPVMERSYLRPRYHGYLYFQDHAGDYVRDYLSGKSNNAVAVIEKLNELYHQSLNTRFLSTIE
;
A
#
# COMPACT_ATOMS: atom_id res chain seq x y z
N THR A 1 -5.81 21.01 11.61
CA THR A 1 -6.98 20.70 12.47
C THR A 1 -6.55 20.75 13.92
N LYS A 2 -7.44 21.18 14.84
CA LYS A 2 -7.13 21.26 16.28
C LYS A 2 -7.38 19.94 17.03
N CYS A 3 -7.46 18.80 16.32
CA CYS A 3 -7.86 17.51 16.91
C CYS A 3 -6.69 16.69 17.45
N VAL A 4 -5.52 16.85 16.87
CA VAL A 4 -4.29 16.15 17.26
C VAL A 4 -3.16 17.15 17.52
N LEU A 5 -2.18 16.74 18.33
CA LEU A 5 -1.02 17.58 18.66
C LEU A 5 -0.03 17.58 17.47
N PRO A 6 0.62 18.73 17.18
CA PRO A 6 1.82 18.78 16.33
C PRO A 6 3.00 18.21 17.13
N LEU A 7 3.37 16.96 16.84
CA LEU A 7 4.29 16.18 17.67
C LEU A 7 5.73 16.76 17.69
N ASP A 8 6.09 17.50 16.65
CA ASP A 8 7.36 18.21 16.54
C ASP A 8 7.54 19.33 17.60
N GLU A 9 6.45 19.80 18.20
CA GLU A 9 6.52 20.78 19.31
C GLU A 9 6.73 20.12 20.70
N TYR A 10 6.56 18.80 20.79
CA TYR A 10 6.54 18.06 22.06
C TYR A 10 7.62 16.99 22.19
N LEU A 11 8.09 16.42 21.09
CA LEU A 11 9.08 15.35 21.05
C LEU A 11 10.48 15.93 20.86
N SER A 12 11.50 15.21 21.33
CA SER A 12 12.88 15.67 21.21
C SER A 12 13.33 15.71 19.74
N VAL A 13 14.17 16.67 19.43
CA VAL A 13 14.74 16.84 18.08
C VAL A 13 15.55 15.61 17.67
N ASP A 14 16.27 14.99 18.60
CA ASP A 14 17.08 13.79 18.29
C ASP A 14 16.22 12.59 17.96
N PHE A 15 15.09 12.40 18.66
CA PHE A 15 14.12 11.35 18.34
C PHE A 15 13.49 11.55 16.96
N LEU A 16 13.04 12.75 16.65
CA LEU A 16 12.45 13.06 15.35
C LEU A 16 13.45 12.91 14.20
N LYS A 17 14.71 13.32 14.41
CA LYS A 17 15.79 13.09 13.45
C LYS A 17 16.11 11.61 13.24
N ASP A 18 16.04 10.76 14.27
CA ASP A 18 16.23 9.32 14.10
C ASP A 18 15.13 8.73 13.20
N LEU A 19 13.86 9.14 13.40
CA LEU A 19 12.76 8.72 12.53
C LEU A 19 12.89 9.26 11.10
N GLU A 20 13.30 10.51 10.93
CA GLU A 20 13.51 11.14 9.63
C GLU A 20 14.66 10.49 8.85
N ASN A 21 15.72 10.06 9.53
CA ASN A 21 16.89 9.40 8.92
C ASN A 21 16.69 7.91 8.69
N ASN A 22 15.69 7.29 9.30
CA ASN A 22 15.45 5.85 9.24
C ASN A 22 14.00 5.48 8.88
N PRO A 23 13.33 6.17 7.94
CA PRO A 23 11.99 5.80 7.53
C PRO A 23 12.05 4.53 6.66
N VAL A 24 10.94 3.82 6.59
CA VAL A 24 10.73 2.80 5.56
C VAL A 24 10.00 3.46 4.39
N GLY A 25 10.72 3.71 3.31
CA GLY A 25 10.21 4.49 2.19
C GLY A 25 9.78 5.89 2.62
N THR A 26 8.60 6.31 2.19
CA THR A 26 8.01 7.62 2.53
C THR A 26 7.12 7.61 3.78
N SER A 27 7.22 6.58 4.64
CA SER A 27 6.32 6.40 5.80
C SER A 27 6.33 7.59 6.77
N HIS A 28 7.50 8.14 7.09
CA HIS A 28 7.62 9.28 8.03
C HIS A 28 6.96 10.54 7.47
N ILE A 29 7.32 10.94 6.25
CA ILE A 29 6.79 12.17 5.63
C ILE A 29 5.30 12.06 5.27
N SER A 30 4.72 10.87 5.23
CA SER A 30 3.30 10.67 4.96
C SER A 30 2.39 11.31 6.03
N TYR A 31 2.93 11.53 7.23
CA TYR A 31 2.24 12.16 8.36
C TYR A 31 2.68 13.61 8.63
N GLN A 32 3.44 14.20 7.71
CA GLN A 32 3.78 15.63 7.75
C GLN A 32 2.79 16.43 6.92
N TYR A 33 2.33 17.55 7.46
CA TYR A 33 1.46 18.49 6.75
C TYR A 33 1.62 19.90 7.29
N ALA A 34 1.65 20.89 6.39
CA ALA A 34 1.79 22.30 6.73
C ALA A 34 2.94 22.63 7.72
N GLY A 35 4.09 21.95 7.55
CA GLY A 35 5.30 22.19 8.33
C GLY A 35 5.36 21.46 9.68
N HIS A 36 4.36 20.65 10.03
CA HIS A 36 4.30 19.91 11.28
C HIS A 36 4.24 18.40 11.09
N GLN A 37 4.72 17.64 12.09
CA GLN A 37 4.55 16.19 12.21
C GLN A 37 3.31 15.90 13.04
N TRP A 38 2.23 15.40 12.41
CA TRP A 38 0.92 15.18 13.04
C TRP A 38 0.73 13.77 13.61
N ALA A 39 1.51 12.80 13.13
CA ALA A 39 1.55 11.45 13.66
C ALA A 39 2.94 10.84 13.42
N LEU A 40 3.29 9.81 14.18
CA LEU A 40 4.49 9.00 13.96
C LEU A 40 4.09 7.73 13.20
N ALA A 41 4.85 7.35 12.19
CA ALA A 41 4.64 6.07 11.54
C ALA A 41 4.94 4.95 12.54
N ILE A 42 3.94 4.14 12.87
CA ILE A 42 4.11 2.96 13.73
C ILE A 42 4.27 1.68 12.90
N ASP A 43 3.70 1.70 11.71
CA ASP A 43 3.64 0.61 10.76
C ASP A 43 3.86 1.16 9.34
N ALA A 44 4.44 0.37 8.46
CA ALA A 44 4.65 0.72 7.06
C ALA A 44 4.36 -0.47 6.16
N ALA A 45 3.57 -0.26 5.12
CA ALA A 45 3.22 -1.25 4.12
C ALA A 45 3.10 -0.62 2.73
N ALA A 46 3.34 -1.41 1.70
CA ALA A 46 3.00 -1.10 0.31
C ALA A 46 2.52 -2.38 -0.38
N PRO A 47 1.76 -2.32 -1.46
CA PRO A 47 1.51 -3.47 -2.28
C PRO A 47 2.82 -4.10 -2.77
N ALA A 48 3.05 -5.37 -2.41
CA ALA A 48 4.18 -6.18 -2.79
C ALA A 48 3.71 -7.50 -3.37
N ALA A 49 4.58 -8.21 -4.09
CA ALA A 49 4.24 -9.53 -4.60
C ALA A 49 4.35 -10.58 -3.49
N SER A 50 3.38 -11.51 -3.48
CA SER A 50 3.42 -12.68 -2.59
C SER A 50 3.21 -13.98 -3.39
N TYR A 51 3.80 -15.08 -2.87
CA TYR A 51 3.75 -16.35 -3.60
C TYR A 51 3.87 -17.57 -2.68
N ARG A 52 3.32 -18.67 -3.15
CA ARG A 52 3.46 -20.03 -2.61
C ARG A 52 4.70 -20.68 -3.20
N LYS A 53 5.83 -20.53 -2.49
CA LYS A 53 7.13 -21.07 -2.91
C LYS A 53 7.06 -22.59 -3.16
N ASP A 54 6.38 -23.32 -2.28
CA ASP A 54 6.20 -24.75 -2.35
C ASP A 54 5.49 -25.21 -3.66
N LEU A 55 4.47 -24.47 -4.10
CA LEU A 55 3.72 -24.78 -5.32
C LEU A 55 4.50 -24.42 -6.58
N LEU A 56 5.17 -23.26 -6.59
CA LEU A 56 6.01 -22.85 -7.71
C LEU A 56 7.21 -23.80 -7.89
N ASP A 57 7.90 -24.16 -6.81
CA ASP A 57 9.02 -25.11 -6.84
C ASP A 57 8.58 -26.48 -7.35
N LYS A 58 7.43 -27.00 -6.86
CA LYS A 58 6.86 -28.26 -7.30
C LYS A 58 6.51 -28.27 -8.79
N ALA A 59 6.06 -27.15 -9.32
CA ALA A 59 5.74 -26.97 -10.73
C ALA A 59 6.97 -26.66 -11.62
N GLY A 60 8.13 -26.39 -11.03
CA GLY A 60 9.33 -25.94 -11.76
C GLY A 60 9.17 -24.55 -12.38
N ILE A 61 8.33 -23.69 -11.80
CA ILE A 61 8.05 -22.35 -12.28
C ILE A 61 8.82 -21.35 -11.43
N ALA A 62 9.59 -20.46 -12.07
CA ALA A 62 10.25 -19.36 -11.39
C ALA A 62 9.25 -18.32 -10.89
N VAL A 63 9.58 -17.61 -9.82
CA VAL A 63 8.78 -16.48 -9.34
C VAL A 63 8.72 -15.41 -10.44
N PRO A 64 7.53 -14.94 -10.86
CA PRO A 64 7.39 -13.91 -11.88
C PRO A 64 8.20 -12.66 -11.56
N SER A 65 8.93 -12.14 -12.54
CA SER A 65 9.76 -10.93 -12.50
C SER A 65 9.30 -9.85 -13.48
N THR A 66 8.49 -10.23 -14.46
CA THR A 66 7.93 -9.35 -15.49
C THR A 66 6.40 -9.42 -15.53
N TRP A 67 5.78 -8.39 -16.09
CA TRP A 67 4.33 -8.35 -16.28
C TRP A 67 3.82 -9.49 -17.15
N GLU A 68 4.55 -9.82 -18.20
CA GLU A 68 4.24 -10.90 -19.14
C GLU A 68 4.22 -12.27 -18.43
N GLU A 69 5.16 -12.51 -17.50
CA GLU A 69 5.19 -13.73 -16.69
C GLU A 69 3.99 -13.80 -15.73
N VAL A 70 3.56 -12.66 -15.15
CA VAL A 70 2.31 -12.60 -14.37
C VAL A 70 1.11 -12.98 -15.21
N LEU A 71 0.97 -12.40 -16.41
CA LEU A 71 -0.13 -12.73 -17.32
C LEU A 71 -0.10 -14.20 -17.78
N ALA A 72 1.10 -14.75 -18.01
CA ALA A 72 1.25 -16.18 -18.37
C ALA A 72 0.76 -17.09 -17.24
N LEU A 73 1.05 -16.75 -15.98
CA LEU A 73 0.59 -17.50 -14.83
C LEU A 73 -0.92 -17.28 -14.57
N ALA A 74 -1.43 -16.07 -14.82
CA ALA A 74 -2.84 -15.74 -14.70
C ALA A 74 -3.71 -16.51 -15.70
N ARG A 75 -3.23 -16.73 -16.95
CA ARG A 75 -3.93 -17.58 -17.94
C ARG A 75 -4.06 -19.05 -17.51
N GLN A 76 -3.25 -19.49 -16.56
CA GLN A 76 -3.33 -20.81 -15.94
C GLN A 76 -4.28 -20.85 -14.74
N GLY A 77 -4.90 -19.71 -14.38
CA GLY A 77 -5.76 -19.58 -13.19
C GLY A 77 -5.00 -19.63 -11.87
N LYS A 78 -3.70 -19.30 -11.85
CA LYS A 78 -2.83 -19.42 -10.67
C LYS A 78 -2.54 -18.08 -9.98
N VAL A 79 -3.15 -16.99 -10.44
CA VAL A 79 -2.97 -15.65 -9.89
C VAL A 79 -4.23 -15.20 -9.15
N ALA A 80 -4.05 -14.66 -7.95
CA ALA A 80 -5.07 -13.92 -7.21
C ALA A 80 -4.61 -12.47 -7.03
N ALA A 81 -5.53 -11.52 -7.04
CA ALA A 81 -5.23 -10.13 -6.71
C ALA A 81 -6.44 -9.46 -6.05
N PRO A 82 -6.24 -8.58 -5.06
CA PRO A 82 -7.34 -7.83 -4.46
C PRO A 82 -7.95 -6.89 -5.50
N ALA A 83 -9.28 -6.80 -5.51
CA ALA A 83 -10.02 -6.02 -6.50
C ALA A 83 -11.22 -5.27 -5.90
N ILE A 84 -11.22 -4.99 -4.58
CA ILE A 84 -12.15 -4.01 -4.02
C ILE A 84 -11.78 -2.58 -4.50
N PRO A 85 -12.72 -1.62 -4.51
CA PRO A 85 -12.51 -0.31 -5.14
C PRO A 85 -11.23 0.39 -4.74
N ILE A 86 -10.89 0.40 -3.45
CA ILE A 86 -9.68 1.09 -2.96
C ILE A 86 -8.39 0.47 -3.49
N ASP A 87 -8.29 -0.86 -3.54
CA ASP A 87 -7.10 -1.55 -4.04
C ASP A 87 -6.93 -1.31 -5.54
N LEU A 88 -8.02 -1.33 -6.30
CA LEU A 88 -8.00 -1.02 -7.73
C LEU A 88 -7.59 0.43 -8.01
N LEU A 89 -8.01 1.37 -7.18
CA LEU A 89 -7.56 2.76 -7.29
C LEU A 89 -6.06 2.89 -7.03
N MET A 90 -5.53 2.20 -6.01
CA MET A 90 -4.08 2.21 -5.72
C MET A 90 -3.28 1.58 -6.86
N ASN A 91 -3.77 0.48 -7.42
CA ASN A 91 -3.16 -0.17 -8.59
C ASN A 91 -3.25 0.71 -9.85
N PHE A 92 -4.33 1.48 -10.01
CA PHE A 92 -4.43 2.46 -11.10
C PHE A 92 -3.31 3.52 -11.01
N TYR A 93 -3.01 4.03 -9.83
CA TYR A 93 -1.87 4.95 -9.67
C TYR A 93 -0.54 4.26 -10.03
N THR A 94 -0.35 3.01 -9.63
CA THR A 94 0.83 2.21 -9.98
C THR A 94 1.03 2.14 -11.50
N PHE A 95 -0.04 1.88 -12.25
CA PHE A 95 0.06 1.80 -13.72
C PHE A 95 0.15 3.17 -14.40
N CYS A 96 -0.41 4.24 -13.83
CA CYS A 96 -0.13 5.60 -14.30
C CYS A 96 1.36 5.93 -14.21
N LEU A 97 2.00 5.59 -13.08
CA LEU A 97 3.45 5.76 -12.88
C LEU A 97 4.25 4.91 -13.86
N ALA A 98 3.84 3.66 -14.11
CA ALA A 98 4.47 2.76 -15.09
C ALA A 98 4.39 3.28 -16.53
N HIS A 99 3.38 4.08 -16.85
CA HIS A 99 3.24 4.81 -18.12
C HIS A 99 3.88 6.20 -18.10
N GLY A 100 4.70 6.51 -17.09
CA GLY A 100 5.58 7.68 -17.03
C GLY A 100 4.93 8.98 -16.57
N LYS A 101 3.78 8.91 -15.90
CA LYS A 101 3.13 10.11 -15.33
C LYS A 101 2.69 9.87 -13.88
N THR A 102 2.96 10.86 -13.04
CA THR A 102 2.55 10.86 -11.64
C THR A 102 1.11 11.39 -11.52
N PRO A 103 0.19 10.65 -10.88
CA PRO A 103 -1.15 11.16 -10.59
C PRO A 103 -1.09 12.43 -9.71
N PHE A 104 -2.01 13.36 -9.95
CA PHE A 104 -2.16 14.63 -9.22
C PHE A 104 -0.99 15.63 -9.35
N GLU A 105 -0.17 15.54 -10.39
CA GLU A 105 0.82 16.59 -10.71
C GLU A 105 0.14 17.87 -11.21
N SER A 106 -1.02 17.75 -11.84
CA SER A 106 -1.83 18.87 -12.26
C SER A 106 -2.88 19.25 -11.22
N LYS A 107 -3.25 20.54 -11.18
CA LYS A 107 -4.43 21.00 -10.45
C LYS A 107 -5.73 20.86 -11.26
N GLU A 108 -5.61 20.52 -12.52
CA GLU A 108 -6.73 20.44 -13.46
C GLU A 108 -7.26 19.03 -13.65
N TYR A 109 -6.46 18.00 -13.37
CA TYR A 109 -6.84 16.60 -13.55
C TYR A 109 -6.02 15.66 -12.64
N VAL A 110 -6.57 14.50 -12.40
CA VAL A 110 -5.86 13.40 -11.69
C VAL A 110 -4.71 12.87 -12.53
N ILE A 111 -4.97 12.66 -13.83
CA ILE A 111 -4.00 12.12 -14.79
C ILE A 111 -4.38 12.57 -16.21
N ASP A 112 -3.39 12.68 -17.08
CA ASP A 112 -3.60 12.82 -18.52
C ASP A 112 -4.46 11.68 -19.08
N SER A 113 -5.42 12.02 -19.94
CA SER A 113 -6.41 11.04 -20.42
C SER A 113 -5.77 9.87 -21.18
N ASN A 114 -4.74 10.11 -21.99
CA ASN A 114 -4.08 9.03 -22.74
C ASN A 114 -3.36 8.07 -21.80
N ILE A 115 -2.66 8.59 -20.80
CA ILE A 115 -1.95 7.80 -19.78
C ILE A 115 -2.95 7.02 -18.92
N GLY A 116 -4.03 7.67 -18.49
CA GLY A 116 -5.06 7.01 -17.70
C GLY A 116 -5.73 5.84 -18.45
N VAL A 117 -6.01 6.03 -19.75
CA VAL A 117 -6.55 4.97 -20.61
C VAL A 117 -5.56 3.81 -20.78
N GLN A 118 -4.27 4.10 -20.98
CA GLN A 118 -3.24 3.07 -21.07
C GLN A 118 -3.12 2.29 -19.74
N ALA A 119 -3.10 2.98 -18.60
CA ALA A 119 -3.07 2.36 -17.28
C ALA A 119 -4.27 1.42 -17.06
N LEU A 120 -5.49 1.87 -17.35
CA LEU A 120 -6.70 1.05 -17.27
C LEU A 120 -6.64 -0.16 -18.22
N SER A 121 -6.12 0.02 -19.44
CA SER A 121 -5.99 -1.07 -20.41
C SER A 121 -5.01 -2.14 -19.94
N THR A 122 -3.85 -1.73 -19.40
CA THR A 122 -2.86 -2.64 -18.84
C THR A 122 -3.42 -3.41 -17.63
N MET A 123 -4.15 -2.73 -16.74
CA MET A 123 -4.83 -3.41 -15.63
C MET A 123 -5.85 -4.43 -16.16
N LYS A 124 -6.63 -4.09 -17.17
CA LYS A 124 -7.65 -4.94 -17.73
C LYS A 124 -7.09 -6.25 -18.28
N GLU A 125 -5.86 -6.26 -18.80
CA GLU A 125 -5.17 -7.49 -19.24
C GLU A 125 -5.11 -8.53 -18.13
N LEU A 126 -4.81 -8.13 -16.89
CA LEU A 126 -4.77 -9.03 -15.75
C LEU A 126 -6.18 -9.36 -15.23
N TYR A 127 -6.98 -8.33 -14.91
CA TYR A 127 -8.24 -8.52 -14.20
C TYR A 127 -9.28 -9.31 -15.00
N THR A 128 -9.20 -9.33 -16.33
CA THR A 128 -10.03 -10.21 -17.18
C THR A 128 -9.63 -11.68 -17.12
N LEU A 129 -8.43 -12.00 -16.64
CA LEU A 129 -7.95 -13.37 -16.47
C LEU A 129 -8.22 -13.92 -15.07
N LEU A 130 -8.57 -13.04 -14.11
CA LEU A 130 -8.82 -13.43 -12.73
C LEU A 130 -10.25 -13.95 -12.54
N ASP A 131 -10.43 -14.79 -11.50
CA ASP A 131 -11.75 -15.16 -11.04
C ASP A 131 -12.55 -13.91 -10.62
N ALA A 132 -13.81 -13.84 -11.05
CA ALA A 132 -14.71 -12.72 -10.72
C ALA A 132 -14.89 -12.53 -9.21
N ALA A 133 -14.71 -13.58 -8.40
CA ALA A 133 -14.75 -13.48 -6.94
C ALA A 133 -13.65 -12.57 -6.36
N MET A 134 -12.58 -12.27 -7.11
CA MET A 134 -11.53 -11.33 -6.67
C MET A 134 -12.06 -9.92 -6.47
N PHE A 135 -13.11 -9.51 -7.20
CA PHE A 135 -13.73 -8.19 -7.03
C PHE A 135 -14.42 -7.97 -5.67
N GLU A 136 -14.54 -9.02 -4.86
CA GLU A 136 -15.06 -8.95 -3.47
C GLU A 136 -13.94 -9.19 -2.43
N LYS A 137 -12.68 -9.34 -2.86
CA LYS A 137 -11.57 -9.66 -1.96
C LYS A 137 -10.64 -8.47 -1.75
N ASN A 138 -10.37 -8.20 -0.49
CA ASN A 138 -9.32 -7.29 -0.05
C ASN A 138 -7.97 -8.03 0.09
N PRO A 139 -6.86 -7.35 0.40
CA PRO A 139 -5.54 -7.97 0.55
C PRO A 139 -5.50 -9.12 1.56
N ILE A 140 -6.21 -9.01 2.68
CA ILE A 140 -6.27 -10.07 3.70
C ILE A 140 -6.99 -11.30 3.15
N ALA A 141 -8.14 -11.10 2.52
CA ALA A 141 -8.90 -12.21 1.93
C ALA A 141 -8.13 -12.94 0.83
N VAL A 142 -7.31 -12.23 0.05
CA VAL A 142 -6.41 -12.85 -0.94
C VAL A 142 -5.30 -13.64 -0.23
N ALA A 143 -4.67 -13.08 0.79
CA ALA A 143 -3.62 -13.78 1.55
C ALA A 143 -4.16 -15.05 2.24
N GLU A 144 -5.34 -14.97 2.86
CA GLU A 144 -6.03 -16.14 3.46
C GLU A 144 -6.33 -17.22 2.41
N LEU A 145 -6.83 -16.83 1.24
CA LEU A 145 -7.12 -17.75 0.15
C LEU A 145 -5.85 -18.46 -0.33
N MET A 146 -4.77 -17.71 -0.55
CA MET A 146 -3.49 -18.26 -0.99
C MET A 146 -2.83 -19.14 0.08
N ALA A 147 -2.92 -18.74 1.35
CA ALA A 147 -2.34 -19.52 2.44
C ALA A 147 -3.20 -20.76 2.81
N GLY A 148 -4.49 -20.73 2.50
CA GLY A 148 -5.44 -21.79 2.87
C GLY A 148 -5.70 -22.83 1.79
N THR A 149 -5.41 -22.54 0.50
CA THR A 149 -5.69 -23.44 -0.64
C THR A 149 -4.47 -23.56 -1.57
N ASP A 150 -4.51 -24.52 -2.49
CA ASP A 150 -3.49 -24.70 -3.54
C ASP A 150 -3.94 -24.14 -4.91
N ASP A 151 -5.05 -23.41 -4.94
CA ASP A 151 -5.62 -22.91 -6.20
C ASP A 151 -4.81 -21.75 -6.76
N TYR A 152 -4.34 -20.84 -5.90
CA TYR A 152 -3.62 -19.62 -6.27
C TYR A 152 -2.20 -19.65 -5.74
N TRP A 153 -1.24 -19.36 -6.60
CA TRP A 153 0.19 -19.50 -6.33
C TRP A 153 0.92 -18.17 -6.23
N TYR A 154 0.35 -17.11 -6.80
CA TYR A 154 0.99 -15.81 -6.90
C TYR A 154 -0.02 -14.66 -6.81
N CYS A 155 0.35 -13.60 -6.12
CA CYS A 155 -0.33 -12.32 -6.11
C CYS A 155 0.68 -11.24 -6.52
N PRO A 156 0.45 -10.47 -7.60
CA PRO A 156 1.46 -9.53 -8.12
C PRO A 156 1.61 -8.27 -7.28
N PHE A 157 0.56 -7.85 -6.59
CA PHE A 157 0.54 -6.66 -5.74
C PHE A 157 -0.67 -6.69 -4.80
N ALA A 158 -0.40 -6.73 -3.52
CA ALA A 158 -1.38 -6.54 -2.45
C ALA A 158 -0.68 -5.86 -1.27
N TYR A 159 -1.38 -5.02 -0.51
CA TYR A 159 -0.83 -4.55 0.75
C TYR A 159 -0.40 -5.76 1.58
N CYS A 160 0.89 -5.81 1.88
CA CYS A 160 1.53 -6.99 2.44
C CYS A 160 1.49 -7.01 3.97
N TYR A 161 1.39 -8.22 4.52
CA TYR A 161 1.37 -8.48 5.94
C TYR A 161 2.43 -9.51 6.29
N SER A 162 3.46 -9.11 7.06
CA SER A 162 4.61 -9.95 7.41
C SER A 162 4.24 -11.23 8.16
N ASN A 163 3.07 -11.25 8.79
CA ASN A 163 2.60 -12.40 9.56
C ASN A 163 2.36 -13.64 8.69
N TYR A 164 1.89 -13.49 7.44
CA TYR A 164 1.73 -14.63 6.53
C TYR A 164 3.07 -15.28 6.12
N SER A 165 4.21 -14.61 6.36
CA SER A 165 5.54 -15.18 6.18
C SER A 165 6.07 -15.89 7.43
N ARG A 166 5.35 -15.87 8.55
CA ARG A 166 5.76 -16.55 9.80
C ARG A 166 5.33 -18.00 9.80
N ALA A 167 6.21 -18.86 10.28
CA ALA A 167 5.85 -20.26 10.53
C ALA A 167 4.73 -20.34 11.59
N GLY A 168 3.67 -21.09 11.28
CA GLY A 168 2.57 -21.34 12.22
C GLY A 168 1.50 -20.24 12.30
N TYR A 169 1.62 -19.14 11.53
CA TYR A 169 0.58 -18.11 11.49
C TYR A 169 -0.63 -18.56 10.64
N ALA A 170 -0.37 -19.09 9.46
CA ALA A 170 -1.39 -19.62 8.56
C ALA A 170 -1.06 -21.07 8.14
N ALA A 171 -1.96 -21.74 7.43
CA ALA A 171 -1.77 -23.12 7.01
C ALA A 171 -0.53 -23.32 6.13
N ASN A 172 -0.28 -22.37 5.23
CA ASN A 172 0.91 -22.35 4.37
C ASN A 172 1.58 -20.99 4.44
N ILE A 173 2.91 -20.97 4.38
CA ILE A 173 3.71 -19.74 4.38
C ILE A 173 3.57 -19.05 3.03
N LEU A 174 3.30 -17.74 3.07
CA LEU A 174 3.47 -16.86 1.91
C LEU A 174 4.86 -16.24 1.94
N HIS A 175 5.60 -16.39 0.86
CA HIS A 175 6.83 -15.66 0.65
C HIS A 175 6.53 -14.36 -0.07
N TYR A 176 7.29 -13.30 0.24
CA TYR A 176 7.14 -12.00 -0.36
C TYR A 176 8.39 -11.58 -1.10
N THR A 177 8.20 -10.78 -2.13
CA THR A 177 9.27 -10.22 -2.94
C THR A 177 8.86 -8.85 -3.49
N ASP A 178 9.78 -8.20 -4.17
CA ASP A 178 9.49 -6.99 -4.94
C ASP A 178 8.41 -7.24 -5.99
N VAL A 179 7.72 -6.18 -6.42
CA VAL A 179 6.78 -6.23 -7.54
C VAL A 179 7.53 -6.37 -8.86
N VAL A 180 6.83 -6.92 -9.85
CA VAL A 180 7.41 -7.16 -11.17
C VAL A 180 7.76 -5.89 -11.93
N SER A 181 8.56 -6.03 -12.97
CA SER A 181 8.81 -4.96 -13.94
C SER A 181 7.73 -4.92 -15.03
N TYR A 182 7.48 -3.71 -15.52
CA TYR A 182 6.68 -3.41 -16.71
C TYR A 182 7.52 -2.53 -17.64
N ASN A 183 7.64 -2.91 -18.91
CA ASN A 183 8.50 -2.22 -19.90
C ASN A 183 9.94 -1.99 -19.39
N GLY A 184 10.52 -2.96 -18.68
CA GLY A 184 11.89 -2.92 -18.16
C GLY A 184 12.09 -2.06 -16.91
N MET A 185 11.04 -1.46 -16.36
CA MET A 185 11.09 -0.70 -15.10
C MET A 185 10.29 -1.40 -14.00
N SER A 186 10.83 -1.47 -12.80
CA SER A 186 10.09 -1.99 -11.64
C SER A 186 8.86 -1.14 -11.36
N LEU A 187 7.72 -1.76 -11.14
CA LEU A 187 6.51 -1.06 -10.74
C LEU A 187 6.73 -0.28 -9.44
N GLN A 188 6.01 0.83 -9.31
CA GLN A 188 6.03 1.70 -8.13
C GLN A 188 4.64 1.71 -7.52
N THR A 189 4.50 1.09 -6.35
CA THR A 189 3.21 0.97 -5.65
C THR A 189 3.02 2.06 -4.60
N THR A 190 1.80 2.20 -4.08
CA THR A 190 1.47 3.27 -3.13
C THR A 190 1.88 2.93 -1.71
N ILE A 191 2.52 3.88 -0.99
CA ILE A 191 2.77 3.72 0.44
C ILE A 191 1.46 3.70 1.23
N GLY A 192 1.39 2.79 2.19
CA GLY A 192 0.39 2.71 3.23
C GLY A 192 1.04 2.59 4.60
N GLY A 193 0.28 2.13 5.56
CA GLY A 193 0.70 1.97 6.94
C GLY A 193 -0.16 2.81 7.89
N THR A 194 0.18 2.76 9.17
CA THR A 194 -0.57 3.37 10.25
C THR A 194 0.25 4.44 10.95
N GLY A 195 -0.38 5.60 11.21
CA GLY A 195 0.21 6.69 12.01
C GLY A 195 -0.37 6.73 13.41
N LEU A 196 0.48 6.87 14.41
CA LEU A 196 0.12 7.08 15.80
C LEU A 196 0.09 8.59 16.09
N ALA A 197 -1.11 9.14 16.30
CA ALA A 197 -1.32 10.53 16.67
C ALA A 197 -1.75 10.65 18.14
N VAL A 198 -1.48 11.80 18.74
CA VAL A 198 -1.92 12.12 20.11
C VAL A 198 -3.04 13.15 20.06
N SER A 199 -4.18 12.81 20.67
CA SER A 199 -5.34 13.71 20.72
C SER A 199 -5.02 15.00 21.46
N ALA A 200 -5.38 16.13 20.87
CA ALA A 200 -5.28 17.45 21.51
C ALA A 200 -6.20 17.59 22.74
N PHE A 201 -7.20 16.71 22.86
CA PHE A 201 -8.15 16.72 24.00
C PHE A 201 -7.76 15.74 25.12
N SER A 202 -6.66 14.98 24.95
CA SER A 202 -6.20 14.04 25.97
C SER A 202 -5.87 14.76 27.27
N GLN A 203 -6.37 14.24 28.39
CA GLN A 203 -6.00 14.70 29.73
C GLN A 203 -4.66 14.11 30.22
N HIS A 204 -4.10 13.15 29.48
CA HIS A 204 -2.89 12.41 29.80
C HIS A 204 -1.83 12.55 28.70
N ARG A 205 -1.66 13.77 28.16
CA ARG A 205 -0.77 14.04 27.01
C ARG A 205 0.66 13.56 27.24
N SER A 206 1.23 13.77 28.42
CA SER A 206 2.60 13.38 28.74
C SER A 206 2.80 11.85 28.68
N TYR A 207 1.82 11.06 29.13
CA TYR A 207 1.86 9.61 29.02
C TYR A 207 1.66 9.13 27.57
N ALA A 208 0.74 9.75 26.83
CA ALA A 208 0.50 9.45 25.45
C ALA A 208 1.72 9.73 24.56
N LEU A 209 2.41 10.88 24.80
CA LEU A 209 3.65 11.24 24.09
C LEU A 209 4.78 10.24 24.40
N ARG A 210 4.99 9.89 25.67
CA ARG A 210 6.01 8.89 26.06
C ARG A 210 5.71 7.52 25.45
N PHE A 211 4.45 7.13 25.42
CA PHE A 211 4.05 5.87 24.77
C PHE A 211 4.34 5.90 23.27
N ALA A 212 3.98 7.00 22.59
CA ALA A 212 4.24 7.17 21.18
C ALA A 212 5.76 7.14 20.86
N GLU A 213 6.56 7.84 21.66
CA GLU A 213 8.03 7.83 21.56
C GLU A 213 8.62 6.42 21.76
N MET A 214 8.15 5.71 22.78
CA MET A 214 8.59 4.35 23.07
C MET A 214 8.27 3.40 21.93
N ILE A 215 7.01 3.38 21.46
CA ILE A 215 6.54 2.38 20.52
C ILE A 215 7.02 2.62 19.08
N CYS A 216 7.25 3.88 18.70
CA CYS A 216 7.78 4.25 17.39
C CYS A 216 9.32 4.34 17.38
N GLY A 217 9.97 4.30 18.54
CA GLY A 217 11.42 4.37 18.66
C GLY A 217 12.13 3.12 18.18
N ALA A 218 13.35 3.29 17.65
CA ALA A 218 14.16 2.23 17.04
C ALA A 218 14.27 0.97 17.92
N SER A 219 14.49 1.12 19.22
CA SER A 219 14.67 -0.01 20.14
C SER A 219 13.43 -0.93 20.18
N TYR A 220 12.24 -0.37 20.39
CA TYR A 220 11.02 -1.17 20.45
C TYR A 220 10.63 -1.72 19.07
N GLN A 221 10.78 -0.92 18.03
CA GLN A 221 10.50 -1.33 16.65
C GLN A 221 11.39 -2.52 16.21
N MET A 222 12.67 -2.53 16.60
CA MET A 222 13.59 -3.64 16.27
C MET A 222 13.33 -4.92 17.06
N HIS A 223 12.93 -4.82 18.33
CA HIS A 223 12.91 -5.99 19.23
C HIS A 223 11.50 -6.38 19.66
N GLY A 224 10.73 -5.42 20.18
CA GLY A 224 9.40 -5.71 20.73
C GLY A 224 8.31 -5.78 19.67
N TYR A 225 8.28 -4.82 18.74
CA TYR A 225 7.17 -4.66 17.81
C TYR A 225 7.05 -5.85 16.84
N THR A 226 8.15 -6.22 16.18
CA THR A 226 8.16 -7.37 15.27
C THR A 226 7.98 -8.70 16.01
N TYR A 227 8.56 -8.83 17.21
CA TYR A 227 8.38 -10.05 18.01
C TYR A 227 6.89 -10.28 18.38
N ASN A 228 6.15 -9.20 18.63
CA ASN A 228 4.71 -9.22 18.89
C ASN A 228 3.87 -9.04 17.60
N GLU A 229 4.37 -9.55 16.47
CA GLU A 229 3.67 -9.62 15.18
C GLU A 229 3.39 -8.27 14.52
N GLY A 230 3.98 -7.18 15.00
CA GLY A 230 3.91 -5.87 14.34
C GLY A 230 4.79 -5.80 13.10
N GLN A 231 4.39 -4.96 12.14
CA GLN A 231 5.15 -4.65 10.93
C GLN A 231 5.74 -3.24 11.07
N PRO A 232 7.05 -3.12 11.39
CA PRO A 232 7.62 -1.85 11.83
C PRO A 232 7.68 -0.79 10.72
N ALA A 233 7.71 0.49 11.13
CA ALA A 233 7.96 1.62 10.23
C ALA A 233 9.39 2.15 10.30
N HIS A 234 10.23 1.62 11.20
CA HIS A 234 11.61 2.04 11.38
C HIS A 234 12.56 1.14 10.58
N LYS A 235 13.38 1.74 9.69
CA LYS A 235 14.25 1.00 8.75
C LYS A 235 15.26 0.06 9.43
N LYS A 236 15.79 0.45 10.61
CA LYS A 236 16.67 -0.44 11.39
C LYS A 236 15.98 -1.77 11.74
N ALA A 237 14.66 -1.78 11.96
CA ALA A 237 13.90 -3.00 12.21
C ALA A 237 13.77 -3.88 10.96
N TRP A 238 13.64 -3.28 9.78
CA TRP A 238 13.61 -3.99 8.50
C TRP A 238 14.94 -4.64 8.14
N LEU A 239 16.05 -4.01 8.53
CA LEU A 239 17.40 -4.52 8.31
C LEU A 239 17.86 -5.48 9.43
N ASN A 240 17.09 -5.64 10.51
CA ASN A 240 17.43 -6.51 11.63
C ASN A 240 17.34 -7.97 11.21
N GLU A 241 18.43 -8.74 11.44
CA GLU A 241 18.56 -10.13 11.03
C GLU A 241 17.55 -11.06 11.71
N LEU A 242 17.30 -10.89 13.01
CA LEU A 242 16.32 -11.70 13.74
C LEU A 242 14.90 -11.48 13.20
N ASN A 243 14.53 -10.24 12.88
CA ASN A 243 13.23 -9.93 12.30
C ASN A 243 13.07 -10.62 10.93
N ASN A 244 14.12 -10.64 10.13
CA ASN A 244 14.13 -11.32 8.83
C ASN A 244 14.07 -12.84 8.97
N GLN A 245 14.78 -13.43 9.93
CA GLN A 245 14.68 -14.87 10.23
C GLN A 245 13.27 -15.26 10.66
N LEU A 246 12.61 -14.47 11.52
CA LEU A 246 11.25 -14.71 12.00
C LEU A 246 10.19 -14.64 10.88
N THR A 247 10.48 -13.93 9.79
CA THR A 247 9.52 -13.63 8.72
C THR A 247 9.97 -14.13 7.35
N ASN A 248 10.84 -15.14 7.27
CA ASN A 248 11.35 -15.67 6.00
C ASN A 248 11.86 -14.60 5.04
N ASN A 249 12.63 -13.63 5.55
CA ASN A 249 13.19 -12.48 4.83
C ASN A 249 12.14 -11.51 4.26
N PHE A 250 10.92 -11.48 4.79
CA PHE A 250 9.87 -10.56 4.35
C PHE A 250 10.40 -9.12 4.25
N PHE A 251 10.94 -8.58 5.34
CA PHE A 251 11.35 -7.18 5.40
C PHE A 251 12.45 -6.86 4.38
N LYS A 252 13.45 -7.72 4.27
CA LYS A 252 14.57 -7.56 3.32
C LYS A 252 14.08 -7.62 1.86
N ASN A 253 13.18 -8.56 1.56
CA ASN A 253 12.70 -8.79 0.21
C ASN A 253 11.70 -7.71 -0.26
N VAL A 254 10.94 -7.11 0.67
CA VAL A 254 9.94 -6.07 0.37
C VAL A 254 10.53 -4.66 0.46
N LEU A 255 11.68 -4.47 1.11
CA LEU A 255 12.29 -3.14 1.27
C LEU A 255 12.45 -2.38 -0.06
N PRO A 256 12.88 -2.99 -1.19
CA PRO A 256 13.03 -2.27 -2.46
C PRO A 256 11.74 -1.62 -2.95
N VAL A 257 10.58 -2.27 -2.84
CA VAL A 257 9.29 -1.65 -3.22
C VAL A 257 8.90 -0.55 -2.27
N MET A 258 9.18 -0.70 -0.97
CA MET A 258 8.92 0.34 0.03
C MET A 258 9.71 1.62 -0.26
N GLU A 259 11.01 1.49 -0.55
CA GLU A 259 11.91 2.63 -0.79
C GLU A 259 11.51 3.49 -1.98
N ARG A 260 10.88 2.89 -3.01
CA ARG A 260 10.41 3.63 -4.20
C ARG A 260 8.90 3.89 -4.20
N SER A 261 8.20 3.59 -3.09
CA SER A 261 6.75 3.71 -3.05
C SER A 261 6.25 5.14 -3.27
N TYR A 262 5.12 5.25 -3.96
CA TYR A 262 4.44 6.50 -4.24
C TYR A 262 3.65 6.99 -3.03
N LEU A 263 3.85 8.24 -2.65
CA LEU A 263 3.07 8.89 -1.60
C LEU A 263 1.80 9.52 -2.21
N ARG A 264 0.64 9.06 -1.76
CA ARG A 264 -0.67 9.60 -2.18
C ARG A 264 -0.77 11.09 -1.87
N PRO A 265 -1.55 11.87 -2.65
CA PRO A 265 -1.71 13.30 -2.40
C PRO A 265 -2.37 13.59 -1.05
N ARG A 266 -2.04 14.73 -0.47
CA ARG A 266 -2.53 15.18 0.84
C ARG A 266 -3.15 16.56 0.69
N TYR A 267 -4.39 16.59 0.21
CA TYR A 267 -5.18 17.81 0.11
C TYR A 267 -6.52 17.64 0.82
N HIS A 268 -7.15 18.76 1.16
CA HIS A 268 -8.49 18.73 1.72
C HIS A 268 -9.48 18.21 0.67
N GLY A 269 -10.17 17.10 0.97
CA GLY A 269 -11.06 16.41 0.03
C GLY A 269 -10.50 15.13 -0.58
N TYR A 270 -9.20 14.79 -0.39
CA TYR A 270 -8.63 13.57 -0.95
C TYR A 270 -9.36 12.30 -0.47
N LEU A 271 -9.76 12.23 0.79
CA LEU A 271 -10.52 11.06 1.27
C LEU A 271 -11.86 10.92 0.55
N TYR A 272 -12.57 12.02 0.33
CA TYR A 272 -13.79 11.99 -0.47
C TYR A 272 -13.54 11.46 -1.88
N PHE A 273 -12.48 11.93 -2.54
CA PHE A 273 -12.07 11.42 -3.84
C PHE A 273 -11.77 9.91 -3.77
N GLN A 274 -10.92 9.49 -2.84
CA GLN A 274 -10.50 8.09 -2.68
C GLN A 274 -11.68 7.15 -2.47
N ASP A 275 -12.66 7.55 -1.66
CA ASP A 275 -13.82 6.72 -1.28
C ASP A 275 -14.80 6.50 -2.44
N HIS A 276 -14.75 7.34 -3.49
CA HIS A 276 -15.68 7.25 -4.62
C HIS A 276 -14.98 6.89 -5.95
N ALA A 277 -13.70 7.18 -6.09
CA ALA A 277 -12.98 7.01 -7.36
C ALA A 277 -12.78 5.53 -7.72
N GLY A 278 -12.57 4.69 -6.73
CA GLY A 278 -12.30 3.25 -6.93
C GLY A 278 -13.44 2.51 -7.60
N ASP A 279 -14.69 2.93 -7.39
CA ASP A 279 -15.85 2.30 -8.00
C ASP A 279 -15.86 2.45 -9.53
N TYR A 280 -15.45 3.59 -10.07
CA TYR A 280 -15.34 3.79 -11.51
C TYR A 280 -14.28 2.89 -12.16
N VAL A 281 -13.14 2.72 -11.48
CA VAL A 281 -12.08 1.79 -11.91
C VAL A 281 -12.59 0.35 -11.86
N ARG A 282 -13.27 -0.04 -10.77
CA ARG A 282 -13.85 -1.38 -10.61
C ARG A 282 -14.88 -1.70 -11.68
N ASP A 283 -15.79 -0.78 -11.98
CA ASP A 283 -16.83 -0.96 -12.99
C ASP A 283 -16.24 -1.19 -14.38
N TYR A 284 -15.14 -0.52 -14.71
CA TYR A 284 -14.42 -0.76 -15.96
C TYR A 284 -13.73 -2.13 -15.98
N LEU A 285 -13.01 -2.48 -14.92
CA LEU A 285 -12.25 -3.72 -14.87
C LEU A 285 -13.15 -4.97 -14.77
N SER A 286 -14.29 -4.86 -14.09
CA SER A 286 -15.29 -5.92 -13.99
C SER A 286 -16.17 -6.09 -15.24
N GLY A 287 -16.01 -5.19 -16.24
CA GLY A 287 -16.79 -5.25 -17.47
C GLY A 287 -18.19 -4.62 -17.41
N LYS A 288 -18.57 -3.98 -16.30
CA LYS A 288 -19.82 -3.20 -16.20
C LYS A 288 -19.77 -1.92 -17.05
N SER A 289 -18.58 -1.39 -17.27
CA SER A 289 -18.28 -0.28 -18.20
C SER A 289 -17.20 -0.71 -19.19
N ASN A 290 -17.30 -0.28 -20.45
CA ASN A 290 -16.31 -0.59 -21.47
C ASN A 290 -15.61 0.66 -22.04
N ASN A 291 -15.90 1.84 -21.50
CA ASN A 291 -15.35 3.11 -21.99
C ASN A 291 -14.31 3.68 -21.00
N ALA A 292 -13.02 3.39 -21.23
CA ALA A 292 -11.92 3.86 -20.40
C ALA A 292 -11.82 5.40 -20.38
N VAL A 293 -12.11 6.07 -21.51
CA VAL A 293 -12.09 7.55 -21.58
C VAL A 293 -13.13 8.13 -20.62
N ALA A 294 -14.35 7.61 -20.65
CA ALA A 294 -15.40 8.07 -19.73
C ALA A 294 -15.06 7.83 -18.25
N VAL A 295 -14.31 6.77 -17.95
CA VAL A 295 -13.81 6.56 -16.56
C VAL A 295 -12.84 7.65 -16.16
N ILE A 296 -11.88 8.01 -17.03
CA ILE A 296 -10.92 9.08 -16.73
C ILE A 296 -11.63 10.43 -16.61
N GLU A 297 -12.60 10.73 -17.45
CA GLU A 297 -13.42 11.93 -17.34
C GLU A 297 -14.13 12.01 -15.97
N LYS A 298 -14.75 10.92 -15.54
CA LYS A 298 -15.40 10.84 -14.20
C LYS A 298 -14.41 10.99 -13.05
N LEU A 299 -13.21 10.41 -13.15
CA LEU A 299 -12.17 10.60 -12.13
C LEU A 299 -11.75 12.07 -12.05
N ASN A 300 -11.61 12.76 -13.17
CA ASN A 300 -11.25 14.18 -13.20
C ASN A 300 -12.40 15.07 -12.68
N GLU A 301 -13.65 14.77 -13.04
CA GLU A 301 -14.82 15.46 -12.48
C GLU A 301 -14.91 15.29 -10.95
N LEU A 302 -14.71 14.06 -10.46
CA LEU A 302 -14.71 13.76 -9.03
C LEU A 302 -13.57 14.49 -8.30
N TYR A 303 -12.40 14.60 -8.93
CA TYR A 303 -11.29 15.38 -8.39
C TYR A 303 -11.68 16.85 -8.21
N HIS A 304 -12.28 17.48 -9.22
CA HIS A 304 -12.78 18.85 -9.09
C HIS A 304 -13.85 19.00 -8.01
N GLN A 305 -14.77 18.04 -7.90
CA GLN A 305 -15.75 18.02 -6.83
C GLN A 305 -15.07 17.95 -5.47
N SER A 306 -14.06 17.09 -5.32
CA SER A 306 -13.33 16.89 -4.06
C SER A 306 -12.59 18.16 -3.58
N LEU A 307 -12.09 18.98 -4.51
CA LEU A 307 -11.44 20.27 -4.18
C LEU A 307 -12.43 21.28 -3.59
N ASN A 308 -13.71 21.19 -3.97
CA ASN A 308 -14.78 22.08 -3.53
C ASN A 308 -15.60 21.51 -2.36
N THR A 309 -15.29 20.30 -1.91
CA THR A 309 -15.99 19.67 -0.79
C THR A 309 -15.68 20.46 0.48
N ARG A 310 -16.55 21.37 0.86
CA ARG A 310 -16.60 21.89 2.22
C ARG A 310 -17.04 20.72 3.09
N PHE A 311 -16.12 20.08 3.79
CA PHE A 311 -16.51 19.25 4.91
C PHE A 311 -17.38 20.13 5.81
N LEU A 312 -18.64 19.82 5.86
CA LEU A 312 -19.58 20.43 6.75
C LEU A 312 -18.96 20.38 8.14
N SER A 313 -18.50 21.53 8.61
CA SER A 313 -18.27 21.80 10.01
C SER A 313 -19.66 21.91 10.66
N THR A 314 -20.39 20.83 10.64
CA THR A 314 -21.62 20.67 11.43
C THR A 314 -21.30 19.60 12.46
N ILE A 315 -20.51 20.03 13.44
CA ILE A 315 -20.72 19.63 14.83
C ILE A 315 -21.12 20.93 15.50
N GLU A 316 -22.41 21.22 15.48
CA GLU A 316 -23.05 22.04 16.49
C GLU A 316 -23.02 21.30 17.83
#